data_14debbf4e7b8b134a68498e388f410fc
#
_entry.id   14debbf4e7b8b134a68498e388f410fc
#
_cell.length_a   1.000
_cell.length_b   1.000
_cell.length_c   1.000
_cell.angle_alpha   90.00
_cell.angle_beta   90.00
_cell.angle_gamma   90.00
#
_symmetry.space_group_name_H-M   'P 1'
#
loop_
_entity.id
_entity.type
_entity.pdbx_description
1 polymer ?
#
loop_
_entity_poly.entity_id
_entity_poly.type
_entity_poly.pdbx_seq_one_letter_code
_entity_poly.pdbx_strand_id
1 'polypeptide(L)'
;MKHARRTTGLYNTPMSLTTDIRSYQPFNQQEASDREVILRQLEADPRVFQRDSLAHMTCSIWTVDPTATKTLMVFHNTYGSWSWIGGHADGERDLEQVALRELEEETGVADARIVPCGPGNIFSLEVLTVDGHEKRGRYVSSHVHLNVTYLAVASPDDPLRVKPD
;
A
#
# COMPACT_ATOMS: atom_id res chain seq x y z
N MET A 1 22.17 -1.82 45.02
CA MET A 1 21.27 -0.93 44.27
C MET A 1 21.92 -0.65 42.92
N LYS A 2 21.44 -1.29 41.83
CA LYS A 2 21.93 -1.09 40.47
C LYS A 2 20.84 -0.39 39.68
N HIS A 3 21.08 0.88 39.32
CA HIS A 3 20.19 1.68 38.48
C HIS A 3 20.31 1.18 37.04
N ALA A 4 19.26 0.55 36.55
CA ALA A 4 19.11 0.28 35.12
C ALA A 4 18.81 1.61 34.39
N ARG A 5 19.71 2.03 33.53
CA ARG A 5 19.48 3.12 32.59
C ARG A 5 18.47 2.65 31.55
N ARG A 6 17.28 3.24 31.53
CA ARG A 6 16.34 3.15 30.41
C ARG A 6 16.98 3.88 29.23
N THR A 7 17.34 3.16 28.21
CA THR A 7 17.61 3.71 26.89
C THR A 7 16.30 4.21 26.33
N THR A 8 16.12 5.51 26.28
CA THR A 8 15.04 6.18 25.55
C THR A 8 15.32 5.97 24.07
N GLY A 9 14.63 5.02 23.44
CA GLY A 9 14.56 4.92 22.00
C GLY A 9 14.01 6.25 21.47
N LEU A 10 14.73 6.87 20.55
CA LEU A 10 14.24 7.97 19.73
C LEU A 10 13.04 7.43 18.92
N TYR A 11 11.84 7.68 19.40
CA TYR A 11 10.65 7.52 18.58
C TYR A 11 10.73 8.57 17.48
N ASN A 12 11.14 8.14 16.28
CA ASN A 12 10.97 8.95 15.08
C ASN A 12 9.49 9.31 15.01
N THR A 13 9.16 10.58 15.12
CA THR A 13 7.82 11.08 14.78
C THR A 13 7.60 10.66 13.32
N PRO A 14 6.52 9.93 13.00
CA PRO A 14 6.29 9.54 11.61
C PRO A 14 6.28 10.80 10.76
N MET A 15 7.17 10.85 9.77
CA MET A 15 7.15 11.91 8.77
C MET A 15 5.83 11.80 8.00
N SER A 16 5.31 12.91 7.49
CA SER A 16 4.07 12.83 6.72
C SER A 16 4.31 12.05 5.44
N LEU A 17 3.31 11.30 4.94
CA LEU A 17 3.37 10.56 3.68
C LEU A 17 3.96 11.40 2.54
N THR A 18 3.58 12.69 2.44
CA THR A 18 4.12 13.60 1.44
C THR A 18 5.64 13.80 1.58
N THR A 19 6.14 13.86 2.81
CA THR A 19 7.58 13.97 3.07
C THR A 19 8.32 12.69 2.69
N ASP A 20 7.73 11.53 3.02
CA ASP A 20 8.30 10.22 2.68
C ASP A 20 8.37 10.03 1.17
N ILE A 21 7.26 10.31 0.44
CA ILE A 21 7.22 10.24 -1.03
C ILE A 21 8.24 11.21 -1.66
N ARG A 22 8.38 12.43 -1.12
CA ARG A 22 9.37 13.40 -1.62
C ARG A 22 10.81 12.93 -1.44
N SER A 23 11.09 12.20 -0.36
CA SER A 23 12.41 11.66 -0.03
C SER A 23 12.69 10.30 -0.67
N TYR A 24 11.67 9.65 -1.20
CA TYR A 24 11.79 8.37 -1.88
C TYR A 24 12.67 8.46 -3.12
N GLN A 25 13.54 7.47 -3.32
CA GLN A 25 14.44 7.39 -4.48
C GLN A 25 13.84 6.46 -5.53
N PRO A 26 13.33 7.00 -6.65
CA PRO A 26 12.73 6.20 -7.71
C PRO A 26 13.70 5.20 -8.31
N PHE A 27 13.22 4.00 -8.57
CA PHE A 27 14.00 2.92 -9.15
C PHE A 27 14.25 3.10 -10.66
N ASN A 28 13.34 3.78 -11.35
CA ASN A 28 13.43 4.02 -12.79
C ASN A 28 12.76 5.36 -13.19
N GLN A 29 12.79 5.68 -14.49
CA GLN A 29 12.23 6.93 -15.00
C GLN A 29 10.70 6.99 -14.89
N GLN A 30 9.98 5.88 -15.05
CA GLN A 30 8.53 5.83 -14.90
C GLN A 30 8.17 6.22 -13.47
N GLU A 31 8.76 5.57 -12.50
CA GLU A 31 8.49 5.81 -11.09
C GLU A 31 8.87 7.24 -10.66
N ALA A 32 9.94 7.81 -11.24
CA ALA A 32 10.29 9.21 -11.03
C ALA A 32 9.17 10.15 -11.53
N SER A 33 8.58 9.85 -12.68
CA SER A 33 7.47 10.61 -13.24
C SER A 33 6.19 10.43 -12.41
N ASP A 34 5.90 9.21 -11.99
CA ASP A 34 4.74 8.87 -11.17
C ASP A 34 4.81 9.54 -9.79
N ARG A 35 5.99 9.57 -9.16
CA ARG A 35 6.23 10.32 -7.91
C ARG A 35 5.83 11.79 -8.04
N GLU A 36 6.22 12.46 -9.13
CA GLU A 36 5.88 13.87 -9.35
C GLU A 36 4.38 14.09 -9.57
N VAL A 37 3.69 13.12 -10.22
CA VAL A 37 2.23 13.16 -10.35
C VAL A 37 1.56 13.02 -8.97
N ILE A 38 1.98 12.04 -8.18
CA ILE A 38 1.45 11.80 -6.83
C ILE A 38 1.64 13.03 -5.95
N LEU A 39 2.84 13.61 -5.92
CA LEU A 39 3.13 14.81 -5.12
C LEU A 39 2.23 15.98 -5.51
N ARG A 40 2.05 16.24 -6.81
CA ARG A 40 1.17 17.30 -7.29
C ARG A 40 -0.29 17.09 -6.88
N GLN A 41 -0.79 15.85 -6.92
CA GLN A 41 -2.16 15.54 -6.52
C GLN A 41 -2.35 15.68 -5.01
N LEU A 42 -1.38 15.25 -4.19
CA LEU A 42 -1.39 15.44 -2.73
C LEU A 42 -1.44 16.93 -2.33
N GLU A 43 -0.84 17.80 -3.14
CA GLU A 43 -0.84 19.26 -2.89
C GLU A 43 -2.11 19.94 -3.44
N ALA A 44 -2.65 19.46 -4.55
CA ALA A 44 -3.75 20.11 -5.27
C ALA A 44 -5.15 19.70 -4.79
N ASP A 45 -5.34 18.45 -4.36
CA ASP A 45 -6.65 17.92 -4.00
C ASP A 45 -6.69 17.49 -2.52
N PRO A 46 -7.37 18.24 -1.64
CA PRO A 46 -7.54 17.85 -0.23
C PRO A 46 -8.35 16.55 -0.04
N ARG A 47 -9.07 16.12 -1.08
CA ARG A 47 -9.88 14.90 -1.09
C ARG A 47 -9.17 13.70 -1.73
N VAL A 48 -7.88 13.82 -2.06
CA VAL A 48 -7.08 12.78 -2.72
C VAL A 48 -7.10 11.42 -1.99
N PHE A 49 -7.40 11.39 -0.70
CA PHE A 49 -7.57 10.15 0.09
C PHE A 49 -8.99 9.56 0.00
N GLN A 50 -9.93 10.23 -0.68
CA GLN A 50 -11.29 9.74 -0.84
C GLN A 50 -11.46 9.10 -2.22
N ARG A 51 -12.07 7.91 -2.29
CA ARG A 51 -12.23 7.16 -3.54
C ARG A 51 -13.18 7.80 -4.57
N ASP A 52 -13.90 8.84 -4.20
CA ASP A 52 -14.74 9.61 -5.11
C ASP A 52 -13.99 10.75 -5.82
N SER A 53 -12.71 10.99 -5.50
CA SER A 53 -11.83 11.82 -6.32
C SER A 53 -11.41 11.07 -7.58
N LEU A 54 -11.28 11.79 -8.69
CA LEU A 54 -10.88 11.23 -10.00
C LEU A 54 -9.51 10.56 -9.92
N ALA A 55 -8.58 11.15 -9.19
CA ALA A 55 -7.30 10.55 -8.83
C ALA A 55 -7.23 10.44 -7.29
N HIS A 56 -7.06 9.23 -6.76
CA HIS A 56 -7.08 9.03 -5.32
C HIS A 56 -6.04 8.03 -4.84
N MET A 57 -5.65 8.18 -3.58
CA MET A 57 -4.63 7.34 -2.96
C MET A 57 -5.14 5.91 -2.74
N THR A 58 -4.28 4.99 -3.13
CA THR A 58 -4.41 3.55 -2.86
C THR A 58 -3.10 3.02 -2.30
N CYS A 59 -3.14 1.83 -1.75
CA CYS A 59 -1.93 1.12 -1.36
C CYS A 59 -1.96 -0.32 -1.87
N SER A 60 -0.77 -0.88 -1.99
CA SER A 60 -0.56 -2.29 -2.31
C SER A 60 0.47 -2.88 -1.37
N ILE A 61 0.46 -4.20 -1.24
CA ILE A 61 1.44 -4.92 -0.44
C ILE A 61 1.90 -6.19 -1.18
N TRP A 62 3.19 -6.21 -1.53
CA TRP A 62 3.85 -7.43 -1.94
C TRP A 62 4.25 -8.21 -0.71
N THR A 63 3.75 -9.44 -0.58
CA THR A 63 4.05 -10.30 0.55
C THR A 63 4.82 -11.51 0.08
N VAL A 64 6.03 -11.68 0.63
CA VAL A 64 6.93 -12.79 0.27
C VAL A 64 7.19 -13.67 1.50
N ASP A 65 7.63 -14.90 1.24
CA ASP A 65 8.13 -15.77 2.30
C ASP A 65 9.52 -15.31 2.79
N PRO A 66 10.02 -15.77 3.96
CA PRO A 66 11.31 -15.35 4.50
C PRO A 66 12.52 -15.62 3.60
N THR A 67 12.38 -16.49 2.60
CA THR A 67 13.43 -16.79 1.63
C THR A 67 13.30 -16.02 0.32
N ALA A 68 12.25 -15.21 0.18
CA ALA A 68 11.90 -14.47 -1.03
C ALA A 68 11.79 -15.36 -2.29
N THR A 69 11.37 -16.62 -2.12
CA THR A 69 11.17 -17.59 -3.20
C THR A 69 9.71 -17.79 -3.57
N LYS A 70 8.79 -17.34 -2.70
CA LYS A 70 7.35 -17.40 -2.92
C LYS A 70 6.74 -16.03 -2.66
N THR A 71 5.69 -15.71 -3.39
CA THR A 71 4.87 -14.51 -3.15
C THR A 71 3.41 -14.89 -2.97
N LEU A 72 2.72 -14.18 -2.09
CA LEU A 72 1.29 -14.33 -1.88
C LEU A 72 0.55 -13.48 -2.91
N MET A 73 -0.41 -14.08 -3.58
CA MET A 73 -1.29 -13.42 -4.53
C MET A 73 -2.74 -13.82 -4.29
N VAL A 74 -3.67 -12.96 -4.67
CA VAL A 74 -5.10 -13.22 -4.67
C VAL A 74 -5.64 -13.28 -6.08
N PHE A 75 -6.64 -14.13 -6.32
CA PHE A 75 -7.34 -14.14 -7.60
C PHE A 75 -8.44 -13.09 -7.58
N HIS A 76 -8.31 -12.10 -8.44
CA HIS A 76 -9.25 -10.98 -8.51
C HIS A 76 -10.37 -11.29 -9.51
N ASN A 77 -11.58 -11.57 -9.02
CA ASN A 77 -12.71 -12.02 -9.85
C ASN A 77 -13.11 -10.99 -10.93
N THR A 78 -13.07 -9.69 -10.61
CA THR A 78 -13.40 -8.64 -11.58
C THR A 78 -12.46 -8.63 -12.79
N TYR A 79 -11.19 -8.91 -12.59
CA TYR A 79 -10.20 -8.92 -13.67
C TYR A 79 -9.88 -10.32 -14.20
N GLY A 80 -10.40 -11.38 -13.54
CA GLY A 80 -10.12 -12.77 -13.89
C GLY A 80 -8.63 -13.12 -13.85
N SER A 81 -7.88 -12.52 -12.95
CA SER A 81 -6.41 -12.66 -12.90
C SER A 81 -5.87 -12.69 -11.47
N TRP A 82 -4.70 -13.26 -11.31
CA TRP A 82 -3.92 -13.15 -10.08
C TRP A 82 -3.32 -11.77 -9.95
N SER A 83 -3.40 -11.21 -8.75
CA SER A 83 -2.91 -9.87 -8.41
C SER A 83 -2.30 -9.85 -7.03
N TRP A 84 -1.49 -8.83 -6.77
CA TRP A 84 -1.09 -8.47 -5.41
C TRP A 84 -2.27 -7.92 -4.62
N ILE A 85 -2.14 -7.90 -3.31
CA ILE A 85 -3.16 -7.39 -2.38
C ILE A 85 -3.07 -5.86 -2.33
N GLY A 86 -4.20 -5.19 -2.22
CA GLY A 86 -4.24 -3.75 -2.08
C GLY A 86 -5.64 -3.20 -1.88
N GLY A 87 -5.72 -1.93 -1.50
CA GLY A 87 -6.97 -1.27 -1.23
C GLY A 87 -6.93 0.24 -1.34
N HIS A 88 -8.08 0.86 -1.12
CA HIS A 88 -8.23 2.31 -1.15
C HIS A 88 -7.93 2.91 0.23
N ALA A 89 -7.40 4.12 0.23
CA ALA A 89 -7.16 4.89 1.46
C ALA A 89 -8.44 5.17 2.24
N ASP A 90 -9.55 5.49 1.56
CA ASP A 90 -10.87 5.78 2.15
C ASP A 90 -10.84 6.79 3.30
N GLY A 91 -10.00 7.80 3.16
CA GLY A 91 -9.80 8.85 4.14
C GLY A 91 -8.66 8.60 5.13
N GLU A 92 -8.15 7.36 5.22
CA GLU A 92 -6.99 7.04 6.04
C GLU A 92 -5.70 7.58 5.40
N ARG A 93 -4.80 8.08 6.24
CA ARG A 93 -3.53 8.66 5.79
C ARG A 93 -2.32 7.76 6.05
N ASP A 94 -2.47 6.79 6.93
CA ASP A 94 -1.47 5.75 7.21
C ASP A 94 -1.68 4.58 6.24
N LEU A 95 -1.13 4.72 5.04
CA LEU A 95 -1.28 3.73 3.98
C LEU A 95 -0.59 2.40 4.29
N GLU A 96 0.42 2.39 5.15
CA GLU A 96 1.07 1.16 5.61
C GLU A 96 0.08 0.32 6.44
N GLN A 97 -0.64 0.96 7.36
CA GLN A 97 -1.67 0.29 8.15
C GLN A 97 -2.85 -0.15 7.28
N VAL A 98 -3.23 0.65 6.27
CA VAL A 98 -4.24 0.22 5.29
C VAL A 98 -3.79 -1.05 4.56
N ALA A 99 -2.56 -1.08 4.08
CA ALA A 99 -2.03 -2.23 3.34
C ALA A 99 -1.97 -3.51 4.18
N LEU A 100 -1.56 -3.42 5.44
CA LEU A 100 -1.56 -4.55 6.39
C LEU A 100 -2.99 -5.04 6.69
N ARG A 101 -3.94 -4.13 6.86
CA ARG A 101 -5.34 -4.47 7.07
C ARG A 101 -5.94 -5.18 5.86
N GLU A 102 -5.70 -4.68 4.64
CA GLU A 102 -6.17 -5.33 3.41
C GLU A 102 -5.56 -6.75 3.25
N LEU A 103 -4.28 -6.91 3.60
CA LEU A 103 -3.63 -8.21 3.61
C LEU A 103 -4.36 -9.19 4.55
N GLU A 104 -4.65 -8.78 5.79
CA GLU A 104 -5.36 -9.61 6.75
C GLU A 104 -6.80 -9.91 6.29
N GLU A 105 -7.52 -8.89 5.80
CA GLU A 105 -8.91 -9.03 5.36
C GLU A 105 -9.05 -9.97 4.16
N GLU A 106 -8.15 -9.90 3.18
CA GLU A 106 -8.23 -10.68 1.96
C GLU A 106 -7.65 -12.10 2.09
N THR A 107 -6.66 -12.27 2.95
CA THR A 107 -5.91 -13.54 3.03
C THR A 107 -5.92 -14.23 4.39
N GLY A 108 -6.26 -13.50 5.46
CA GLY A 108 -6.19 -13.97 6.84
C GLY A 108 -4.79 -13.89 7.46
N VAL A 109 -3.79 -13.41 6.73
CA VAL A 109 -2.42 -13.26 7.25
C VAL A 109 -2.33 -12.01 8.14
N ALA A 110 -2.21 -12.20 9.45
CA ALA A 110 -2.18 -11.12 10.45
C ALA A 110 -0.77 -10.80 10.97
N ASP A 111 0.18 -11.73 10.85
CA ASP A 111 1.53 -11.60 11.42
C ASP A 111 2.59 -11.15 10.40
N ALA A 112 2.17 -10.56 9.29
CA ALA A 112 3.11 -10.01 8.30
C ALA A 112 3.91 -8.83 8.87
N ARG A 113 5.18 -8.76 8.48
CA ARG A 113 6.08 -7.70 8.90
C ARG A 113 6.56 -6.90 7.70
N ILE A 114 6.38 -5.58 7.76
CA ILE A 114 6.92 -4.67 6.74
C ILE A 114 8.45 -4.77 6.69
N VAL A 115 8.97 -4.84 5.48
CA VAL A 115 10.41 -4.77 5.21
C VAL A 115 10.78 -3.29 5.10
N PRO A 116 11.73 -2.80 5.91
CA PRO A 116 12.22 -1.42 5.79
C PRO A 116 12.85 -1.17 4.41
N CYS A 117 12.22 -0.31 3.61
CA CYS A 117 12.65 0.03 2.24
C CYS A 117 13.09 1.50 2.08
N GLY A 118 13.34 2.22 3.19
CA GLY A 118 13.73 3.62 3.18
C GLY A 118 12.63 4.54 3.72
N PRO A 119 12.47 5.78 3.20
CA PRO A 119 11.48 6.73 3.70
C PRO A 119 10.06 6.15 3.67
N GLY A 120 9.37 6.15 4.81
CA GLY A 120 8.01 5.64 4.96
C GLY A 120 7.83 4.16 4.59
N ASN A 121 8.90 3.36 4.57
CA ASN A 121 8.91 1.96 4.13
C ASN A 121 8.37 1.75 2.69
N ILE A 122 8.38 2.78 1.88
CA ILE A 122 7.89 2.73 0.50
C ILE A 122 8.78 1.81 -0.33
N PHE A 123 8.18 0.78 -0.93
CA PHE A 123 8.85 -0.14 -1.83
C PHE A 123 8.80 0.34 -3.28
N SER A 124 7.64 0.83 -3.74
CA SER A 124 7.48 1.44 -5.05
C SER A 124 6.31 2.42 -5.12
N LEU A 125 6.27 3.26 -6.16
CA LEU A 125 5.24 4.25 -6.44
C LEU A 125 4.73 4.07 -7.86
N GLU A 126 3.40 4.02 -8.03
CA GLU A 126 2.77 3.83 -9.34
C GLU A 126 1.56 4.74 -9.52
N VAL A 127 1.38 5.24 -10.74
CA VAL A 127 0.13 5.84 -11.20
C VAL A 127 -0.57 4.84 -12.11
N LEU A 128 -1.68 4.28 -11.63
CA LEU A 128 -2.40 3.19 -12.29
C LEU A 128 -3.73 3.70 -12.83
N THR A 129 -4.01 3.46 -14.10
CA THR A 129 -5.31 3.75 -14.69
C THR A 129 -6.29 2.62 -14.42
N VAL A 130 -7.51 2.97 -14.08
CA VAL A 130 -8.62 2.03 -13.91
C VAL A 130 -9.69 2.36 -14.94
N ASP A 131 -10.00 1.40 -15.79
CA ASP A 131 -11.07 1.54 -16.77
C ASP A 131 -12.43 1.56 -16.11
N GLY A 132 -13.39 2.24 -16.76
CA GLY A 132 -14.77 2.25 -16.30
C GLY A 132 -15.35 0.83 -16.29
N HIS A 133 -16.02 0.46 -15.21
CA HIS A 133 -16.52 -0.89 -15.01
C HIS A 133 -17.82 -0.91 -14.20
N GLU A 134 -18.56 -2.00 -14.27
CA GLU A 134 -19.69 -2.22 -13.40
C GLU A 134 -19.26 -2.87 -12.07
N LYS A 135 -19.73 -2.31 -10.95
CA LYS A 135 -19.52 -2.86 -9.61
C LYS A 135 -20.84 -2.83 -8.84
N ARG A 136 -21.32 -3.99 -8.42
CA ARG A 136 -22.59 -4.15 -7.65
C ARG A 136 -23.79 -3.44 -8.31
N GLY A 137 -23.91 -3.58 -9.65
CA GLY A 137 -25.00 -3.00 -10.43
C GLY A 137 -24.94 -1.48 -10.62
N ARG A 138 -23.78 -0.86 -10.39
CA ARG A 138 -23.51 0.56 -10.65
C ARG A 138 -22.29 0.71 -11.54
N TYR A 139 -22.37 1.61 -12.50
CA TYR A 139 -21.21 1.96 -13.30
C TYR A 139 -20.26 2.87 -12.51
N VAL A 140 -19.01 2.47 -12.45
CA VAL A 140 -17.88 3.25 -11.91
C VAL A 140 -17.11 3.82 -13.10
N SER A 141 -16.97 5.14 -13.15
CA SER A 141 -16.20 5.82 -14.21
C SER A 141 -14.73 5.48 -14.14
N SER A 142 -14.04 5.62 -15.26
CA SER A 142 -12.58 5.54 -15.29
C SER A 142 -11.96 6.55 -14.32
N HIS A 143 -10.91 6.13 -13.64
CA HIS A 143 -10.23 6.93 -12.62
C HIS A 143 -8.76 6.53 -12.50
N VAL A 144 -8.04 7.17 -11.61
CA VAL A 144 -6.60 6.96 -11.42
C VAL A 144 -6.31 6.59 -9.97
N HIS A 145 -5.59 5.51 -9.77
CA HIS A 145 -5.00 5.16 -8.49
C HIS A 145 -3.59 5.76 -8.37
N LEU A 146 -3.38 6.51 -7.31
CA LEU A 146 -2.07 7.01 -6.88
C LEU A 146 -1.57 6.02 -5.82
N ASN A 147 -0.82 5.04 -6.28
CA ASN A 147 -0.53 3.85 -5.48
C ASN A 147 0.81 3.94 -4.76
N VAL A 148 0.81 3.55 -3.50
CA VAL A 148 2.01 3.34 -2.68
C VAL A 148 2.11 1.85 -2.36
N THR A 149 3.18 1.23 -2.81
CA THR A 149 3.41 -0.20 -2.57
C THR A 149 4.37 -0.41 -1.41
N TYR A 150 4.03 -1.36 -0.55
CA TYR A 150 4.86 -1.85 0.56
C TYR A 150 5.34 -3.27 0.27
N LEU A 151 6.46 -3.65 0.90
CA LEU A 151 6.96 -5.02 0.88
C LEU A 151 6.81 -5.61 2.29
N ALA A 152 6.27 -6.82 2.38
CA ALA A 152 6.14 -7.53 3.64
C ALA A 152 6.69 -8.95 3.56
N VAL A 153 7.04 -9.50 4.73
CA VAL A 153 7.39 -10.90 4.91
C VAL A 153 6.37 -11.55 5.81
N ALA A 154 5.85 -12.71 5.39
CA ALA A 154 4.96 -13.56 6.17
C ALA A 154 5.38 -15.03 6.08
N SER A 155 4.90 -15.85 7.00
CA SER A 155 5.14 -17.28 6.96
C SER A 155 4.35 -17.95 5.83
N PRO A 156 4.97 -18.79 4.99
CA PRO A 156 4.24 -19.56 3.99
C PRO A 156 3.36 -20.66 4.59
N ASP A 157 3.47 -20.91 5.90
CA ASP A 157 2.69 -21.90 6.64
C ASP A 157 1.48 -21.29 7.35
N ASP A 158 1.29 -19.95 7.27
CA ASP A 158 0.12 -19.30 7.84
C ASP A 158 -1.17 -19.77 7.14
N PRO A 159 -2.24 -20.04 7.91
CA PRO A 159 -3.50 -20.51 7.33
C PRO A 159 -4.14 -19.39 6.50
N LEU A 160 -4.25 -19.62 5.20
CA LEU A 160 -4.91 -18.67 4.31
C LEU A 160 -6.43 -18.81 4.38
N ARG A 161 -7.11 -17.67 4.32
CA ARG A 161 -8.56 -17.57 4.17
C ARG A 161 -8.86 -16.78 2.90
N VAL A 162 -9.75 -17.31 2.07
CA VAL A 162 -10.25 -16.58 0.90
C VAL A 162 -11.41 -15.70 1.37
N LYS A 163 -11.36 -14.41 1.05
CA LYS A 163 -12.47 -13.48 1.31
C LYS A 163 -13.68 -13.96 0.49
N PRO A 164 -14.85 -14.15 1.09
CA PRO A 164 -16.07 -14.41 0.33
C PRO A 164 -16.38 -13.21 -0.57
N ASP A 165 -16.84 -13.49 -1.81
CA ASP A 165 -17.27 -12.47 -2.78
C ASP A 165 -18.54 -11.71 -2.31
#